data_1b554299b8a4b7ed4f6c3434aa269b95
#
_entry.id   1b554299b8a4b7ed4f6c3434aa269b95
#
_cell.length_a   1.000
_cell.length_b   1.000
_cell.length_c   1.000
_cell.angle_alpha   90.00
_cell.angle_beta   90.00
_cell.angle_gamma   90.00
#
_symmetry.space_group_name_H-M   'P 1'
#
loop_
_entity.id
_entity.type
_entity.pdbx_description
1 polymer ?
#
loop_
_entity_poly.entity_id
_entity_poly.type
_entity_poly.pdbx_seq_one_letter_code
_entity_poly.pdbx_strand_id
1 'polypeptide(L)'
;MPPPQYGGPAELAAQFLFRLRLHALTRPHADGGAQPQLYLNLSKAVLGKPEVVGLLSEAALDLSACGYRLNVVATAAPFAAHGGAQHYIDALIRLQQANIAVVLADPDLSGTPPELELGLCRAVKLSMAHLEVGAGFRSAFLLSRYETLRSLLYTIVERHRAELWASNVATAWQQRVVSGLPFALGQGAYWAGAGTEAYLAAG
;
A
#
# COMPACT_ATOMS: atom_id res chain seq x y z
N MET A 1 -12.01 -29.84 -22.67
CA MET A 1 -10.75 -29.16 -22.47
C MET A 1 -10.72 -28.66 -21.03
N PRO A 2 -9.80 -29.05 -20.15
CA PRO A 2 -9.70 -28.46 -18.82
C PRO A 2 -9.33 -26.98 -18.98
N PRO A 3 -9.84 -26.08 -18.09
CA PRO A 3 -9.45 -24.67 -18.12
C PRO A 3 -7.93 -24.57 -17.92
N PRO A 4 -7.27 -23.54 -18.52
CA PRO A 4 -5.84 -23.35 -18.32
C PRO A 4 -5.59 -23.23 -16.82
N GLN A 5 -4.69 -24.08 -16.29
CA GLN A 5 -4.21 -23.96 -14.93
C GLN A 5 -3.39 -22.65 -14.89
N TYR A 6 -4.01 -21.59 -14.38
CA TYR A 6 -3.28 -20.37 -14.07
C TYR A 6 -2.20 -20.73 -13.05
N GLY A 7 -0.96 -20.39 -13.37
CA GLY A 7 0.18 -20.58 -12.47
C GLY A 7 -0.08 -20.02 -11.08
N GLY A 8 0.65 -20.51 -10.10
CA GLY A 8 0.51 -20.06 -8.71
C GLY A 8 0.74 -18.55 -8.56
N PRO A 9 0.37 -17.95 -7.41
CA PRO A 9 0.51 -16.50 -7.18
C PRO A 9 1.91 -15.93 -7.44
N ALA A 10 2.95 -16.73 -7.23
CA ALA A 10 4.33 -16.34 -7.53
C ALA A 10 4.59 -16.23 -9.04
N GLU A 11 4.02 -17.16 -9.83
CA GLU A 11 4.14 -17.13 -11.30
C GLU A 11 3.41 -15.94 -11.90
N LEU A 12 2.22 -15.62 -11.38
CA LEU A 12 1.49 -14.41 -11.78
C LEU A 12 2.27 -13.13 -11.46
N ALA A 13 2.91 -13.08 -10.29
CA ALA A 13 3.79 -11.98 -9.91
C ALA A 13 4.98 -11.86 -10.87
N ALA A 14 5.63 -12.98 -11.22
CA ALA A 14 6.74 -13.01 -12.15
C ALA A 14 6.33 -12.52 -13.55
N GLN A 15 5.18 -12.99 -14.08
CA GLN A 15 4.65 -12.55 -15.38
C GLN A 15 4.33 -11.05 -15.38
N PHE A 16 3.74 -10.53 -14.29
CA PHE A 16 3.43 -9.11 -14.18
C PHE A 16 4.71 -8.27 -14.13
N LEU A 17 5.70 -8.65 -13.32
CA LEU A 17 6.99 -7.98 -13.24
C LEU A 17 7.73 -7.98 -14.57
N PHE A 18 7.69 -9.11 -15.30
CA PHE A 18 8.27 -9.18 -16.66
C PHE A 18 7.65 -8.15 -17.61
N ARG A 19 6.31 -8.05 -17.64
CA ARG A 19 5.60 -7.06 -18.47
C ARG A 19 5.93 -5.62 -18.07
N LEU A 20 6.04 -5.37 -16.77
CA LEU A 20 6.38 -4.07 -16.23
C LEU A 20 7.81 -3.65 -16.62
N ARG A 21 8.77 -4.57 -16.51
CA ARG A 21 10.16 -4.37 -16.97
C ARG A 21 10.22 -4.09 -18.46
N LEU A 22 9.51 -4.87 -19.28
CA LEU A 22 9.44 -4.66 -20.73
C LEU A 22 8.87 -3.28 -21.07
N HIS A 23 7.80 -2.86 -20.39
CA HIS A 23 7.20 -1.55 -20.57
C HIS A 23 8.17 -0.42 -20.20
N ALA A 24 8.88 -0.52 -19.08
CA ALA A 24 9.87 0.47 -18.64
C ALA A 24 11.06 0.57 -19.61
N LEU A 25 11.53 -0.55 -20.15
CA LEU A 25 12.61 -0.58 -21.17
C LEU A 25 12.19 0.10 -22.47
N THR A 26 10.92 -0.02 -22.87
CA THR A 26 10.42 0.61 -24.10
C THR A 26 10.06 2.09 -23.91
N ARG A 27 9.90 2.55 -22.68
CA ARG A 27 9.55 3.92 -22.32
C ARG A 27 10.34 4.37 -21.09
N PRO A 28 11.67 4.52 -21.20
CA PRO A 28 12.46 5.00 -20.08
C PRO A 28 11.98 6.40 -19.70
N HIS A 29 11.92 6.68 -18.40
CA HIS A 29 11.58 8.02 -17.92
C HIS A 29 12.74 8.96 -18.23
N ALA A 30 12.51 9.93 -19.11
CA ALA A 30 13.53 10.91 -19.49
C ALA A 30 13.77 11.91 -18.34
N ASP A 31 15.02 12.31 -18.21
CA ASP A 31 15.58 13.13 -17.14
C ASP A 31 14.83 14.44 -16.86
N GLY A 32 14.70 14.79 -15.58
CA GLY A 32 14.35 16.11 -15.08
C GLY A 32 13.08 16.21 -14.22
N GLY A 33 12.33 15.13 -14.02
CA GLY A 33 11.14 15.08 -13.16
C GLY A 33 11.30 14.17 -11.93
N ALA A 34 10.32 14.19 -11.03
CA ALA A 34 10.25 13.22 -9.94
C ALA A 34 10.14 11.80 -10.51
N GLN A 35 10.97 10.88 -10.00
CA GLN A 35 10.98 9.48 -10.41
C GLN A 35 9.59 8.83 -10.25
N PRO A 36 8.94 8.34 -11.33
CA PRO A 36 7.64 7.72 -11.24
C PRO A 36 7.64 6.52 -10.29
N GLN A 37 6.62 6.45 -9.43
CA GLN A 37 6.46 5.40 -8.45
C GLN A 37 5.51 4.34 -8.98
N LEU A 38 5.94 3.09 -9.00
CA LEU A 38 5.14 1.95 -9.40
C LEU A 38 4.75 1.14 -8.16
N TYR A 39 3.47 0.84 -8.00
CA TYR A 39 2.95 0.13 -6.85
C TYR A 39 2.38 -1.23 -7.25
N LEU A 40 2.96 -2.30 -6.71
CA LEU A 40 2.51 -3.67 -6.95
C LEU A 40 1.76 -4.19 -5.73
N ASN A 41 0.48 -4.54 -5.90
CA ASN A 41 -0.31 -5.16 -4.85
C ASN A 41 0.01 -6.65 -4.72
N LEU A 42 0.46 -7.07 -3.55
CA LEU A 42 0.74 -8.46 -3.22
C LEU A 42 0.18 -8.80 -1.84
N SER A 43 -0.33 -10.01 -1.68
CA SER A 43 -0.75 -10.47 -0.37
C SER A 43 0.44 -10.77 0.54
N LYS A 44 0.28 -10.61 1.86
CA LYS A 44 1.31 -10.95 2.86
C LYS A 44 1.81 -12.40 2.70
N ALA A 45 0.90 -13.32 2.37
CA ALA A 45 1.25 -14.73 2.14
C ALA A 45 2.15 -14.95 0.91
N VAL A 46 1.98 -14.15 -0.14
CA VAL A 46 2.84 -14.19 -1.33
C VAL A 46 4.19 -13.54 -1.06
N LEU A 47 4.20 -12.42 -0.34
CA LEU A 47 5.44 -11.73 0.07
C LEU A 47 6.32 -12.59 1.00
N GLY A 48 5.72 -13.46 1.81
CA GLY A 48 6.48 -14.40 2.65
C GLY A 48 7.22 -15.51 1.87
N LYS A 49 7.12 -15.55 0.54
CA LYS A 49 7.84 -16.52 -0.30
C LYS A 49 9.20 -15.98 -0.73
N PRO A 50 10.32 -16.63 -0.39
CA PRO A 50 11.66 -16.13 -0.70
C PRO A 50 11.91 -15.87 -2.18
N GLU A 51 11.35 -16.69 -3.07
CA GLU A 51 11.45 -16.54 -4.52
C GLU A 51 10.80 -15.25 -5.02
N VAL A 52 9.71 -14.79 -4.39
CA VAL A 52 9.04 -13.54 -4.76
C VAL A 52 9.89 -12.35 -4.37
N VAL A 53 10.54 -12.38 -3.23
CA VAL A 53 11.45 -11.29 -2.79
C VAL A 53 12.62 -11.16 -3.74
N GLY A 54 13.22 -12.28 -4.19
CA GLY A 54 14.28 -12.26 -5.20
C GLY A 54 13.84 -11.59 -6.50
N LEU A 55 12.69 -12.00 -7.04
CA LEU A 55 12.11 -11.42 -8.26
C LEU A 55 11.83 -9.91 -8.13
N LEU A 56 11.31 -9.48 -6.97
CA LEU A 56 11.05 -8.06 -6.69
C LEU A 56 12.35 -7.26 -6.64
N SER A 57 13.40 -7.80 -6.01
CA SER A 57 14.69 -7.13 -5.89
C SER A 57 15.37 -6.96 -7.26
N GLU A 58 15.36 -7.99 -8.10
CA GLU A 58 15.85 -7.92 -9.47
C GLU A 58 15.05 -6.90 -10.30
N ALA A 59 13.72 -6.97 -10.23
CA ALA A 59 12.86 -6.04 -10.95
C ALA A 59 13.07 -4.58 -10.51
N ALA A 60 13.31 -4.34 -9.22
CA ALA A 60 13.57 -3.00 -8.71
C ALA A 60 14.87 -2.41 -9.26
N LEU A 61 15.91 -3.23 -9.41
CA LEU A 61 17.17 -2.79 -10.03
C LEU A 61 16.97 -2.39 -11.49
N ASP A 62 16.30 -3.24 -12.28
CA ASP A 62 16.06 -2.96 -13.69
C ASP A 62 15.16 -1.73 -13.90
N LEU A 63 14.10 -1.61 -13.09
CA LEU A 63 13.19 -0.47 -13.13
C LEU A 63 13.92 0.82 -12.74
N SER A 64 14.77 0.75 -11.72
CA SER A 64 15.59 1.90 -11.29
C SER A 64 16.53 2.38 -12.41
N ALA A 65 17.14 1.47 -13.15
CA ALA A 65 17.95 1.80 -14.32
C ALA A 65 17.15 2.49 -15.44
N CYS A 66 15.83 2.26 -15.50
CA CYS A 66 14.92 2.92 -16.43
C CYS A 66 14.27 4.20 -15.84
N GLY A 67 14.68 4.66 -14.65
CA GLY A 67 14.14 5.86 -14.01
C GLY A 67 12.83 5.65 -13.25
N TYR A 68 12.43 4.40 -12.93
CA TYR A 68 11.23 4.08 -12.16
C TYR A 68 11.59 3.56 -10.77
N ARG A 69 10.69 3.79 -9.80
CA ARG A 69 10.82 3.22 -8.46
C ARG A 69 9.70 2.19 -8.20
N LEU A 70 10.10 0.95 -7.88
CA LEU A 70 9.16 -0.09 -7.48
C LEU A 70 8.84 0.01 -6.00
N ASN A 71 7.55 -0.09 -5.67
CA ASN A 71 7.04 -0.18 -4.32
C ASN A 71 6.04 -1.33 -4.23
N VAL A 72 5.79 -1.84 -3.03
CA VAL A 72 4.86 -2.95 -2.79
C VAL A 72 3.73 -2.48 -1.87
N VAL A 73 2.51 -2.85 -2.22
CA VAL A 73 1.33 -2.71 -1.34
C VAL A 73 1.00 -4.10 -0.79
N ALA A 74 1.25 -4.29 0.51
CA ALA A 74 0.99 -5.54 1.21
C ALA A 74 -0.48 -5.59 1.64
N THR A 75 -1.26 -6.49 1.04
CA THR A 75 -2.67 -6.70 1.37
C THR A 75 -2.86 -7.83 2.37
N ALA A 76 -3.89 -7.73 3.21
CA ALA A 76 -4.21 -8.77 4.17
C ALA A 76 -4.49 -10.12 3.47
N ALA A 77 -3.90 -11.18 4.00
CA ALA A 77 -4.21 -12.55 3.65
C ALA A 77 -3.75 -13.48 4.79
N PRO A 78 -4.50 -14.53 5.10
CA PRO A 78 -4.08 -15.51 6.08
C PRO A 78 -2.80 -16.22 5.61
N PHE A 79 -1.90 -16.51 6.55
CA PHE A 79 -0.75 -17.37 6.27
C PHE A 79 -1.17 -18.84 6.27
N ALA A 80 -0.87 -19.53 5.19
CA ALA A 80 -1.27 -20.93 5.02
C ALA A 80 -0.43 -21.93 5.85
N ALA A 81 0.73 -21.51 6.38
CA ALA A 81 1.68 -22.38 7.07
C ALA A 81 2.17 -21.77 8.38
N HIS A 82 2.56 -22.65 9.33
CA HIS A 82 3.30 -22.26 10.52
C HIS A 82 4.60 -21.53 10.13
N GLY A 83 4.90 -20.41 10.79
CA GLY A 83 6.07 -19.58 10.45
C GLY A 83 5.87 -18.59 9.32
N GLY A 84 4.72 -18.58 8.65
CA GLY A 84 4.45 -17.64 7.55
C GLY A 84 4.58 -16.16 7.94
N ALA A 85 4.23 -15.82 9.18
CA ALA A 85 4.40 -14.46 9.70
C ALA A 85 5.88 -14.08 9.83
N GLN A 86 6.75 -15.01 10.29
CA GLN A 86 8.19 -14.75 10.39
C GLN A 86 8.81 -14.56 9.00
N HIS A 87 8.50 -15.47 8.07
CA HIS A 87 8.99 -15.35 6.69
C HIS A 87 8.55 -14.05 6.02
N TYR A 88 7.35 -13.58 6.35
CA TYR A 88 6.85 -12.29 5.85
C TYR A 88 7.65 -11.12 6.45
N ILE A 89 7.95 -11.11 7.74
CA ILE A 89 8.78 -10.06 8.35
C ILE A 89 10.20 -10.07 7.76
N ASP A 90 10.80 -11.25 7.59
CA ASP A 90 12.11 -11.39 6.93
C ASP A 90 12.08 -10.87 5.49
N ALA A 91 10.97 -11.11 4.77
CA ALA A 91 10.75 -10.57 3.43
C ALA A 91 10.72 -9.03 3.44
N LEU A 92 10.00 -8.41 4.39
CA LEU A 92 9.94 -6.95 4.51
C LEU A 92 11.32 -6.33 4.76
N ILE A 93 12.14 -6.95 5.62
CA ILE A 93 13.51 -6.51 5.88
C ILE A 93 14.35 -6.53 4.60
N ARG A 94 14.25 -7.61 3.81
CA ARG A 94 14.96 -7.73 2.53
C ARG A 94 14.47 -6.72 1.50
N LEU A 95 13.16 -6.46 1.41
CA LEU A 95 12.60 -5.43 0.54
C LEU A 95 13.14 -4.03 0.90
N GLN A 96 13.20 -3.73 2.20
CA GLN A 96 13.77 -2.47 2.67
C GLN A 96 15.27 -2.34 2.29
N GLN A 97 16.06 -3.42 2.43
CA GLN A 97 17.46 -3.46 1.98
C GLN A 97 17.60 -3.27 0.47
N ALA A 98 16.64 -3.74 -0.32
CA ALA A 98 16.55 -3.52 -1.76
C ALA A 98 15.97 -2.14 -2.15
N ASN A 99 15.76 -1.23 -1.18
CA ASN A 99 15.16 0.09 -1.37
C ASN A 99 13.74 0.05 -1.99
N ILE A 100 12.99 -1.02 -1.71
CA ILE A 100 11.59 -1.19 -2.09
C ILE A 100 10.74 -0.79 -0.88
N ALA A 101 9.98 0.30 -1.02
CA ALA A 101 9.11 0.73 0.06
C ALA A 101 7.84 -0.14 0.13
N VAL A 102 7.39 -0.42 1.34
CA VAL A 102 6.19 -1.21 1.59
C VAL A 102 5.08 -0.31 2.15
N VAL A 103 3.89 -0.47 1.60
CA VAL A 103 2.63 0.16 2.04
C VAL A 103 1.73 -0.93 2.59
N LEU A 104 1.23 -0.79 3.81
CA LEU A 104 0.23 -1.71 4.37
C LEU A 104 -1.16 -1.29 3.90
N ALA A 105 -1.90 -2.20 3.25
CA ALA A 105 -3.27 -1.95 2.88
C ALA A 105 -4.23 -2.56 3.91
N ASP A 106 -5.11 -1.72 4.43
CA ASP A 106 -6.19 -2.08 5.34
C ASP A 106 -5.74 -3.03 6.48
N PRO A 107 -4.69 -2.68 7.26
CA PRO A 107 -4.27 -3.50 8.39
C PRO A 107 -5.37 -3.53 9.46
N ASP A 108 -5.40 -4.60 10.23
CA ASP A 108 -6.19 -4.62 11.46
C ASP A 108 -5.60 -3.60 12.46
N LEU A 109 -6.40 -2.62 12.79
CA LEU A 109 -6.05 -1.54 13.73
C LEU A 109 -6.57 -1.77 15.16
N SER A 110 -6.99 -2.99 15.48
CA SER A 110 -7.31 -3.38 16.87
C SER A 110 -6.09 -3.36 17.80
N GLY A 111 -4.90 -3.40 17.22
CA GLY A 111 -3.60 -3.22 17.85
C GLY A 111 -2.61 -2.56 16.90
N THR A 112 -1.37 -2.35 17.35
CA THR A 112 -0.31 -1.85 16.46
C THR A 112 0.22 -3.00 15.61
N PRO A 113 0.13 -2.93 14.28
CA PRO A 113 0.71 -3.94 13.40
C PRO A 113 2.24 -4.06 13.61
N PRO A 114 2.81 -5.27 13.66
CA PRO A 114 4.25 -5.47 13.87
C PRO A 114 5.11 -4.78 12.81
N GLU A 115 4.60 -4.62 11.59
CA GLU A 115 5.28 -3.90 10.52
C GLU A 115 5.50 -2.42 10.85
N LEU A 116 4.57 -1.81 11.58
CA LEU A 116 4.70 -0.43 12.08
C LEU A 116 5.67 -0.35 13.24
N GLU A 117 5.56 -1.29 14.21
CA GLU A 117 6.47 -1.31 15.38
C GLU A 117 7.93 -1.48 14.97
N LEU A 118 8.18 -2.28 13.94
CA LEU A 118 9.53 -2.55 13.42
C LEU A 118 10.00 -1.51 12.39
N GLY A 119 9.18 -0.51 12.03
CA GLY A 119 9.52 0.49 11.02
C GLY A 119 9.73 -0.08 9.62
N LEU A 120 9.04 -1.17 9.27
CA LEU A 120 9.20 -1.90 8.00
C LEU A 120 8.24 -1.42 6.90
N CYS A 121 7.36 -0.46 7.20
CA CYS A 121 6.46 0.12 6.20
C CYS A 121 6.60 1.64 6.15
N ARG A 122 6.51 2.18 4.94
CA ARG A 122 6.54 3.62 4.68
C ARG A 122 5.19 4.27 4.93
N ALA A 123 4.11 3.58 4.58
CA ALA A 123 2.77 4.13 4.64
C ALA A 123 1.74 3.06 5.02
N VAL A 124 0.61 3.53 5.54
CA VAL A 124 -0.60 2.75 5.77
C VAL A 124 -1.70 3.29 4.87
N LYS A 125 -2.25 2.44 4.01
CA LYS A 125 -3.36 2.74 3.11
C LYS A 125 -4.65 2.21 3.72
N LEU A 126 -5.62 3.11 4.01
CA LEU A 126 -6.89 2.77 4.64
C LEU A 126 -8.04 3.04 3.68
N SER A 127 -8.89 2.04 3.47
CA SER A 127 -10.12 2.21 2.71
C SER A 127 -11.17 2.93 3.55
N MET A 128 -11.86 3.90 2.94
CA MET A 128 -13.00 4.57 3.57
C MET A 128 -14.12 3.60 3.97
N ALA A 129 -14.22 2.45 3.29
CA ALA A 129 -15.15 1.39 3.66
C ALA A 129 -14.78 0.72 4.99
N HIS A 130 -13.49 0.58 5.30
CA HIS A 130 -13.01 -0.02 6.57
C HIS A 130 -13.06 0.97 7.74
N LEU A 131 -12.99 2.27 7.47
CA LEU A 131 -13.10 3.27 8.52
C LEU A 131 -14.52 3.39 9.09
N GLU A 132 -15.51 2.68 8.50
CA GLU A 132 -16.95 2.69 8.89
C GLU A 132 -17.50 4.10 9.13
N VAL A 133 -16.93 5.07 8.44
CA VAL A 133 -17.32 6.47 8.58
C VAL A 133 -18.54 6.68 7.69
N GLY A 134 -19.71 6.27 8.20
CA GLY A 134 -20.98 6.44 7.51
C GLY A 134 -21.47 7.89 7.54
N ALA A 135 -22.40 8.23 6.66
CA ALA A 135 -22.91 9.58 6.43
C ALA A 135 -23.71 10.21 7.61
N GLY A 136 -23.68 9.63 8.79
CA GLY A 136 -24.56 10.02 9.91
C GLY A 136 -23.86 10.30 11.24
N PHE A 137 -22.83 11.14 11.29
CA PHE A 137 -22.19 11.59 12.54
C PHE A 137 -23.10 12.48 13.41
N ARG A 138 -24.21 11.94 13.90
CA ARG A 138 -25.11 12.71 14.79
C ARG A 138 -25.28 12.12 16.20
N SER A 139 -24.56 11.05 16.55
CA SER A 139 -24.64 10.48 17.89
C SER A 139 -23.31 10.62 18.65
N ALA A 140 -23.39 10.81 19.97
CA ALA A 140 -22.21 10.88 20.86
C ALA A 140 -21.30 9.64 20.75
N PHE A 141 -21.89 8.48 20.46
CA PHE A 141 -21.16 7.23 20.23
C PHE A 141 -20.26 7.31 18.98
N LEU A 142 -20.73 7.91 17.89
CA LEU A 142 -19.94 8.11 16.66
C LEU A 142 -18.83 9.13 16.87
N LEU A 143 -19.05 10.16 17.67
CA LEU A 143 -17.99 11.13 18.04
C LEU A 143 -16.86 10.46 18.83
N SER A 144 -17.19 9.62 19.81
CA SER A 144 -16.19 8.87 20.58
C SER A 144 -15.35 7.94 19.69
N ARG A 145 -15.97 7.24 18.74
CA ARG A 145 -15.24 6.41 17.77
C ARG A 145 -14.34 7.24 16.85
N TYR A 146 -14.83 8.41 16.41
CA TYR A 146 -14.03 9.31 15.59
C TYR A 146 -12.78 9.82 16.34
N GLU A 147 -12.92 10.23 17.59
CA GLU A 147 -11.80 10.69 18.42
C GLU A 147 -10.79 9.55 18.67
N THR A 148 -11.27 8.33 18.91
CA THR A 148 -10.39 7.15 19.04
C THR A 148 -9.64 6.88 17.75
N LEU A 149 -10.31 6.89 16.60
CA LEU A 149 -9.71 6.73 15.29
C LEU A 149 -8.67 7.84 15.03
N ARG A 150 -9.05 9.08 15.27
CA ARG A 150 -8.18 10.23 15.10
C ARG A 150 -6.89 10.07 15.92
N SER A 151 -7.01 9.75 17.20
CA SER A 151 -5.87 9.53 18.10
C SER A 151 -4.95 8.41 17.59
N LEU A 152 -5.53 7.31 17.11
CA LEU A 152 -4.77 6.21 16.52
C LEU A 152 -4.03 6.63 15.25
N LEU A 153 -4.68 7.36 14.34
CA LEU A 153 -4.07 7.82 13.11
C LEU A 153 -2.92 8.80 13.37
N TYR A 154 -3.07 9.72 14.34
CA TYR A 154 -1.96 10.58 14.77
C TYR A 154 -0.81 9.77 15.38
N THR A 155 -1.09 8.73 16.16
CA THR A 155 -0.05 7.84 16.70
C THR A 155 0.74 7.16 15.57
N ILE A 156 0.08 6.72 14.51
CA ILE A 156 0.75 6.11 13.34
C ILE A 156 1.72 7.12 12.69
N VAL A 157 1.28 8.36 12.50
CA VAL A 157 2.12 9.39 11.85
C VAL A 157 3.27 9.84 12.76
N GLU A 158 2.98 10.17 14.02
CA GLU A 158 3.94 10.81 14.94
C GLU A 158 4.94 9.80 15.51
N ARG A 159 4.43 8.65 15.97
CA ARG A 159 5.28 7.64 16.64
C ARG A 159 5.98 6.71 15.65
N HIS A 160 5.24 6.24 14.63
CA HIS A 160 5.78 5.27 13.66
C HIS A 160 6.32 5.94 12.40
N ARG A 161 6.13 7.26 12.24
CA ARG A 161 6.58 8.06 11.08
C ARG A 161 6.12 7.48 9.74
N ALA A 162 4.98 6.77 9.74
CA ALA A 162 4.38 6.22 8.54
C ALA A 162 3.37 7.22 7.95
N GLU A 163 3.36 7.39 6.65
CA GLU A 163 2.36 8.18 5.94
C GLU A 163 1.00 7.49 6.01
N LEU A 164 -0.08 8.26 6.01
CA LEU A 164 -1.43 7.73 5.88
C LEU A 164 -1.99 8.05 4.50
N TRP A 165 -2.53 7.03 3.84
CA TRP A 165 -3.16 7.17 2.53
C TRP A 165 -4.63 6.73 2.62
N ALA A 166 -5.55 7.58 2.20
CA ALA A 166 -6.96 7.25 2.09
C ALA A 166 -7.27 6.63 0.73
N SER A 167 -8.05 5.55 0.70
CA SER A 167 -8.50 4.94 -0.55
C SER A 167 -10.02 4.77 -0.56
N ASN A 168 -10.59 4.58 -1.78
CA ASN A 168 -12.03 4.46 -2.01
C ASN A 168 -12.83 5.67 -1.54
N VAL A 169 -12.24 6.87 -1.63
CA VAL A 169 -12.95 8.13 -1.36
C VAL A 169 -13.90 8.41 -2.52
N ALA A 170 -15.20 8.26 -2.30
CA ALA A 170 -16.22 8.35 -3.35
C ALA A 170 -17.10 9.59 -3.25
N THR A 171 -17.19 10.23 -2.08
CA THR A 171 -18.11 11.34 -1.83
C THR A 171 -17.41 12.57 -1.27
N ALA A 172 -18.02 13.76 -1.48
CA ALA A 172 -17.54 15.02 -0.90
C ALA A 172 -17.49 14.98 0.64
N TRP A 173 -18.36 14.18 1.26
CA TRP A 173 -18.33 14.01 2.71
C TRP A 173 -17.09 13.22 3.16
N GLN A 174 -16.79 12.09 2.49
CA GLN A 174 -15.58 11.31 2.77
C GLN A 174 -14.32 12.15 2.55
N GLN A 175 -14.28 12.95 1.49
CA GLN A 175 -13.19 13.88 1.24
C GLN A 175 -12.99 14.89 2.39
N ARG A 176 -14.09 15.46 2.93
CA ARG A 176 -13.99 16.36 4.11
C ARG A 176 -13.46 15.64 5.35
N VAL A 177 -13.86 14.37 5.58
CA VAL A 177 -13.32 13.57 6.68
C VAL A 177 -11.81 13.34 6.50
N VAL A 178 -11.39 12.96 5.30
CA VAL A 178 -9.96 12.74 4.97
C VAL A 178 -9.16 14.02 5.18
N SER A 179 -9.67 15.19 4.75
CA SER A 179 -8.98 16.47 4.95
C SER A 179 -8.91 16.93 6.42
N GLY A 180 -9.76 16.41 7.29
CA GLY A 180 -9.72 16.67 8.74
C GLY A 180 -8.84 15.70 9.55
N LEU A 181 -8.22 14.72 8.89
CA LEU A 181 -7.37 13.68 9.47
C LEU A 181 -5.96 13.75 8.85
N PRO A 182 -4.93 13.16 9.47
CA PRO A 182 -3.55 13.29 9.03
C PRO A 182 -3.22 12.40 7.81
N PHE A 183 -4.08 12.39 6.80
CA PHE A 183 -3.83 11.70 5.53
C PHE A 183 -2.95 12.55 4.61
N ALA A 184 -1.85 12.00 4.15
CA ALA A 184 -0.95 12.63 3.18
C ALA A 184 -1.46 12.50 1.73
N LEU A 185 -2.14 11.39 1.41
CA LEU A 185 -2.63 11.09 0.07
C LEU A 185 -4.08 10.60 0.11
N GLY A 186 -4.83 10.90 -0.96
CA GLY A 186 -6.19 10.39 -1.16
C GLY A 186 -6.39 9.82 -2.57
N GLN A 187 -7.09 8.68 -2.67
CA GLN A 187 -7.43 8.02 -3.92
C GLN A 187 -8.90 7.61 -3.92
N GLY A 188 -9.60 7.79 -5.03
CA GLY A 188 -10.97 7.32 -5.17
C GLY A 188 -11.79 8.01 -6.25
N ALA A 189 -13.01 7.56 -6.44
CA ALA A 189 -13.92 8.05 -7.46
C ALA A 189 -14.26 9.55 -7.34
N TYR A 190 -14.14 10.13 -6.15
CA TYR A 190 -14.35 11.56 -5.93
C TYR A 190 -13.43 12.43 -6.82
N TRP A 191 -12.20 11.97 -7.06
CA TRP A 191 -11.24 12.68 -7.91
C TRP A 191 -11.14 12.13 -9.33
N ALA A 192 -11.73 10.96 -9.62
CA ALA A 192 -11.62 10.29 -10.93
C ALA A 192 -12.23 11.09 -12.09
N GLY A 193 -13.15 12.03 -11.80
CA GLY A 193 -13.70 12.95 -12.81
C GLY A 193 -12.72 14.03 -13.31
N ALA A 194 -11.58 14.18 -12.65
CA ALA A 194 -10.54 15.16 -13.00
C ALA A 194 -9.38 14.57 -13.84
N GLY A 195 -9.46 13.30 -14.24
CA GLY A 195 -8.50 12.67 -15.17
C GLY A 195 -7.10 12.41 -14.63
N THR A 196 -6.88 12.62 -13.34
CA THR A 196 -5.57 12.44 -12.67
C THR A 196 -5.77 11.94 -11.24
N GLU A 197 -4.90 11.05 -10.77
CA GLU A 197 -4.80 10.76 -9.34
C GLU A 197 -4.52 12.08 -8.60
N ALA A 198 -5.54 12.61 -7.91
CA ALA A 198 -5.38 13.85 -7.17
C ALA A 198 -4.69 13.53 -5.83
N TYR A 199 -3.49 14.05 -5.67
CA TYR A 199 -2.77 14.03 -4.41
C TYR A 199 -3.31 15.13 -3.50
N LEU A 200 -3.69 14.79 -2.28
CA LEU A 200 -3.92 15.78 -1.24
C LEU A 200 -2.55 16.27 -0.77
N ALA A 201 -2.16 17.46 -1.16
CA ALA A 201 -1.10 18.16 -0.45
C ALA A 201 -1.65 18.53 0.92
N ALA A 202 -1.08 17.96 1.98
CA ALA A 202 -1.32 18.41 3.33
C ALA A 202 -0.76 19.84 3.44
N GLY A 203 -1.65 20.82 3.68
CA GLY A 203 -1.30 22.20 4.04
C GLY A 203 -0.89 22.30 5.50
#